data_9bedc6155c2cb903e530c554a87e81cd
#
_entry.id   9bedc6155c2cb903e530c554a87e81cd
#
_cell.length_a   1.000
_cell.length_b   1.000
_cell.length_c   1.000
_cell.angle_alpha   90.00
_cell.angle_beta   90.00
_cell.angle_gamma   90.00
#
_symmetry.space_group_name_H-M   'P 1'
#
loop_
_entity.id
_entity.type
_entity.pdbx_description
1 polymer ?
#
loop_
_entity_poly.entity_id
_entity_poly.type
_entity_poly.pdbx_seq_one_letter_code
_entity_poly.pdbx_strand_id
1 'polypeptide(L)'
;MAISNQKGGVGKTTTAVNLSAALGIKGKKVLLVDLDPQGNATSSSGFEKNKQTKTVYDLLVIDEEVKKVILKSKFYDVIPANQNLAAAELELVNVKHRESMLKKKLHQQNKYDYILLDCPPSLGLITINALTAAHSVLIPMQCEYFALEGLTDLINTIKKIKKQINTEIQIEGLIRTIYDRRNKLTKEVSDQLSAYFPNKVYKTIVPRNVRIAEAPSHGQSAIQFDKRSKGAKAYLELAEEIIEKEGRV
;
A
#
# COMPACT_ATOMS: atom_id res chain seq x y z
N MET A 1 4.61 -6.32 2.40
CA MET A 1 3.90 -5.31 3.24
C MET A 1 2.62 -4.89 2.53
N ALA A 2 1.46 -5.01 3.17
CA ALA A 2 0.19 -4.47 2.65
C ALA A 2 0.02 -3.00 3.10
N ILE A 3 -0.49 -2.13 2.22
CA ILE A 3 -0.83 -0.76 2.54
C ILE A 3 -2.36 -0.68 2.54
N SER A 4 -2.96 -0.68 3.73
CA SER A 4 -4.40 -0.89 3.89
C SER A 4 -5.03 0.08 4.87
N ASN A 5 -6.23 0.54 4.54
CA ASN A 5 -7.17 1.24 5.42
C ASN A 5 -8.55 1.17 4.75
N GLN A 6 -9.60 0.95 5.53
CA GLN A 6 -10.99 0.89 5.03
C GLN A 6 -11.50 2.24 4.56
N LYS A 7 -10.98 3.34 5.14
CA LYS A 7 -11.38 4.69 4.75
C LYS A 7 -10.79 5.04 3.38
N GLY A 8 -11.65 5.50 2.47
CA GLY A 8 -11.23 6.10 1.21
C GLY A 8 -10.48 7.42 1.41
N GLY A 9 -9.58 7.77 0.48
CA GLY A 9 -8.93 9.08 0.46
C GLY A 9 -7.83 9.32 1.52
N VAL A 10 -7.47 8.34 2.35
CA VAL A 10 -6.42 8.50 3.38
C VAL A 10 -4.99 8.39 2.84
N GLY A 11 -4.81 8.27 1.53
CA GLY A 11 -3.49 8.23 0.90
C GLY A 11 -2.85 6.85 0.83
N LYS A 12 -3.63 5.74 0.74
CA LYS A 12 -3.11 4.38 0.52
C LYS A 12 -2.25 4.31 -0.73
N THR A 13 -2.85 4.52 -1.89
CA THR A 13 -2.18 4.52 -3.20
C THR A 13 -1.03 5.51 -3.26
N THR A 14 -1.25 6.72 -2.73
CA THR A 14 -0.21 7.74 -2.63
C THR A 14 0.99 7.23 -1.83
N THR A 15 0.75 6.56 -0.70
CA THR A 15 1.82 5.98 0.13
C THR A 15 2.49 4.82 -0.60
N ALA A 16 1.72 3.93 -1.24
CA ALA A 16 2.25 2.77 -1.98
C ALA A 16 3.23 3.22 -3.08
N VAL A 17 2.83 4.15 -3.93
CA VAL A 17 3.64 4.66 -5.05
C VAL A 17 4.88 5.42 -4.55
N ASN A 18 4.70 6.35 -3.61
CA ASN A 18 5.81 7.18 -3.14
C ASN A 18 6.80 6.43 -2.27
N LEU A 19 6.33 5.49 -1.44
CA LEU A 19 7.21 4.62 -0.66
C LEU A 19 7.98 3.66 -1.57
N SER A 20 7.35 3.10 -2.61
CA SER A 20 8.04 2.28 -3.62
C SER A 20 9.17 3.05 -4.28
N ALA A 21 8.91 4.29 -4.70
CA ALA A 21 9.93 5.15 -5.30
C ALA A 21 11.04 5.51 -4.30
N ALA A 22 10.69 5.83 -3.05
CA ALA A 22 11.65 6.19 -2.01
C ALA A 22 12.58 5.02 -1.66
N LEU A 23 12.04 3.82 -1.47
CA LEU A 23 12.82 2.60 -1.22
C LEU A 23 13.74 2.28 -2.41
N GLY A 24 13.23 2.38 -3.65
CA GLY A 24 14.03 2.18 -4.85
C GLY A 24 15.20 3.18 -4.98
N ILE A 25 14.98 4.44 -4.64
CA ILE A 25 16.04 5.47 -4.58
C ILE A 25 17.10 5.14 -3.50
N LYS A 26 16.69 4.46 -2.41
CA LYS A 26 17.59 3.96 -1.38
C LYS A 26 18.29 2.63 -1.76
N GLY A 27 18.20 2.22 -3.03
CA GLY A 27 18.87 1.03 -3.57
C GLY A 27 18.17 -0.30 -3.31
N LYS A 28 16.93 -0.27 -2.80
CA LYS A 28 16.13 -1.49 -2.59
C LYS A 28 15.44 -1.93 -3.88
N LYS A 29 15.34 -3.24 -4.10
CA LYS A 29 14.54 -3.81 -5.18
C LYS A 29 13.10 -3.91 -4.72
N VAL A 30 12.20 -3.16 -5.37
CA VAL A 30 10.81 -3.03 -4.95
C VAL A 30 9.86 -3.49 -6.04
N LEU A 31 8.84 -4.26 -5.66
CA LEU A 31 7.69 -4.60 -6.47
C LEU A 31 6.44 -3.95 -5.85
N LEU A 32 5.78 -3.10 -6.61
CA LEU A 32 4.46 -2.56 -6.29
C LEU A 32 3.39 -3.43 -6.95
N VAL A 33 2.42 -3.90 -6.20
CA VAL A 33 1.25 -4.63 -6.72
C VAL A 33 0.02 -3.75 -6.52
N ASP A 34 -0.58 -3.32 -7.60
CA ASP A 34 -1.85 -2.59 -7.58
C ASP A 34 -3.00 -3.59 -7.40
N LEU A 35 -3.77 -3.46 -6.33
CA LEU A 35 -4.90 -4.33 -6.00
C LEU A 35 -6.23 -3.57 -5.98
N ASP A 36 -6.25 -2.33 -6.47
CA ASP A 36 -7.48 -1.56 -6.62
C ASP A 36 -7.96 -1.64 -8.09
N PRO A 37 -9.22 -2.06 -8.35
CA PRO A 37 -9.80 -2.04 -9.70
C PRO A 37 -9.75 -0.66 -10.38
N GLN A 38 -9.62 0.40 -9.60
CA GLN A 38 -9.44 1.73 -10.15
C GLN A 38 -8.08 1.93 -10.85
N GLY A 39 -7.07 1.08 -10.59
CA GLY A 39 -5.77 1.12 -11.24
C GLY A 39 -5.00 2.43 -11.01
N ASN A 40 -5.19 3.04 -9.83
CA ASN A 40 -4.59 4.34 -9.53
C ASN A 40 -3.09 4.25 -9.26
N ALA A 41 -2.60 3.18 -8.64
CA ALA A 41 -1.17 2.96 -8.47
C ALA A 41 -0.49 2.70 -9.82
N THR A 42 -1.15 1.98 -10.72
CA THR A 42 -0.72 1.75 -12.10
C THR A 42 -0.53 3.06 -12.85
N SER A 43 -1.56 3.92 -12.87
CA SER A 43 -1.52 5.21 -13.55
C SER A 43 -0.48 6.15 -12.93
N SER A 44 -0.39 6.20 -11.61
CA SER A 44 0.60 7.02 -10.87
C SER A 44 2.04 6.53 -11.08
N SER A 45 2.23 5.30 -11.58
CA SER A 45 3.54 4.74 -11.92
C SER A 45 3.93 4.96 -13.38
N GLY A 46 3.12 5.70 -14.16
CA GLY A 46 3.39 6.06 -15.55
C GLY A 46 2.83 5.09 -16.59
N PHE A 47 1.95 4.17 -16.19
CA PHE A 47 1.36 3.19 -17.10
C PHE A 47 -0.11 3.48 -17.37
N GLU A 48 -0.51 3.47 -18.64
CA GLU A 48 -1.91 3.59 -19.03
C GLU A 48 -2.66 2.30 -18.68
N LYS A 49 -3.42 2.31 -17.58
CA LYS A 49 -4.10 1.13 -17.03
C LYS A 49 -5.02 0.41 -18.05
N ASN A 50 -5.70 1.18 -18.92
CA ASN A 50 -6.61 0.61 -19.92
C ASN A 50 -5.91 -0.03 -21.11
N LYS A 51 -4.60 0.19 -21.29
CA LYS A 51 -3.79 -0.46 -22.33
C LYS A 51 -3.07 -1.71 -21.82
N GLN A 52 -3.16 -2.02 -20.54
CA GLN A 52 -2.51 -3.22 -19.99
C GLN A 52 -3.32 -4.46 -20.36
N THR A 53 -2.70 -5.34 -21.12
CA THR A 53 -3.29 -6.62 -21.57
C THR A 53 -3.17 -7.71 -20.51
N LYS A 54 -2.21 -7.58 -19.59
CA LYS A 54 -1.98 -8.48 -18.45
C LYS A 54 -1.86 -7.68 -17.17
N THR A 55 -2.61 -8.09 -16.16
CA THR A 55 -2.76 -7.39 -14.89
C THR A 55 -2.76 -8.37 -13.72
N VAL A 56 -2.90 -7.87 -12.51
CA VAL A 56 -3.08 -8.71 -11.33
C VAL A 56 -4.33 -9.62 -11.42
N TYR A 57 -5.35 -9.23 -12.19
CA TYR A 57 -6.49 -10.12 -12.50
C TYR A 57 -6.02 -11.41 -13.14
N ASP A 58 -5.13 -11.33 -14.14
CA ASP A 58 -4.62 -12.51 -14.84
C ASP A 58 -3.81 -13.43 -13.92
N LEU A 59 -3.13 -12.87 -12.92
CA LEU A 59 -2.45 -13.67 -11.90
C LEU A 59 -3.41 -14.43 -11.01
N LEU A 60 -4.52 -13.81 -10.63
CA LEU A 60 -5.45 -14.36 -9.65
C LEU A 60 -6.46 -15.32 -10.27
N VAL A 61 -6.94 -15.04 -11.48
CA VAL A 61 -8.05 -15.75 -12.12
C VAL A 61 -7.56 -16.68 -13.24
N ILE A 62 -6.67 -16.16 -14.11
CA ILE A 62 -6.18 -16.90 -15.29
C ILE A 62 -4.95 -17.77 -14.97
N ASP A 63 -4.40 -17.64 -13.77
CA ASP A 63 -3.19 -18.35 -13.31
C ASP A 63 -1.90 -17.97 -14.07
N GLU A 64 -1.84 -16.77 -14.65
CA GLU A 64 -0.69 -16.31 -15.45
C GLU A 64 0.60 -16.26 -14.59
N GLU A 65 1.75 -16.30 -15.25
CA GLU A 65 3.05 -16.20 -14.62
C GLU A 65 3.38 -14.75 -14.24
N VAL A 66 3.89 -14.53 -13.04
CA VAL A 66 4.23 -13.17 -12.50
C VAL A 66 5.16 -12.42 -13.45
N LYS A 67 6.17 -13.09 -14.02
CA LYS A 67 7.15 -12.45 -14.93
C LYS A 67 6.54 -11.82 -16.18
N LYS A 68 5.36 -12.33 -16.63
CA LYS A 68 4.68 -11.85 -17.83
C LYS A 68 3.77 -10.63 -17.55
N VAL A 69 3.52 -10.33 -16.27
CA VAL A 69 2.64 -9.25 -15.84
C VAL A 69 3.43 -8.04 -15.32
N ILE A 70 4.69 -8.24 -14.93
CA ILE A 70 5.52 -7.18 -14.38
C ILE A 70 5.87 -6.13 -15.43
N LEU A 71 5.61 -4.87 -15.11
CA LEU A 71 6.03 -3.67 -15.82
C LEU A 71 7.24 -3.05 -15.12
N LYS A 72 8.19 -2.52 -15.92
CA LYS A 72 9.39 -1.88 -15.41
C LYS A 72 9.21 -0.36 -15.32
N SER A 73 9.30 0.19 -14.11
CA SER A 73 9.35 1.63 -13.89
C SER A 73 10.78 2.05 -13.50
N LYS A 74 11.00 3.35 -13.31
CA LYS A 74 12.35 3.90 -13.09
C LYS A 74 12.99 3.44 -11.78
N PHE A 75 12.23 3.30 -10.71
CA PHE A 75 12.76 3.00 -9.37
C PHE A 75 12.21 1.72 -8.76
N TYR A 76 11.18 1.15 -9.33
CA TYR A 76 10.51 -0.06 -8.84
C TYR A 76 9.77 -0.76 -9.98
N ASP A 77 9.46 -2.02 -9.80
CA ASP A 77 8.62 -2.77 -10.74
C ASP A 77 7.16 -2.70 -10.31
N VAL A 78 6.24 -2.89 -11.26
CA VAL A 78 4.79 -2.79 -11.02
C VAL A 78 4.06 -4.00 -11.57
N ILE A 79 3.17 -4.60 -10.78
CA ILE A 79 2.09 -5.46 -11.27
C ILE A 79 0.86 -4.57 -11.37
N PRO A 80 0.37 -4.29 -12.58
CA PRO A 80 -0.72 -3.34 -12.81
C PRO A 80 -2.09 -3.91 -12.47
N ALA A 81 -3.06 -3.03 -12.22
CA ALA A 81 -4.48 -3.33 -12.17
C ALA A 81 -5.28 -2.49 -13.17
N ASN A 82 -6.46 -2.99 -13.50
CA ASN A 82 -7.50 -2.27 -14.22
C ASN A 82 -8.89 -2.74 -13.75
N GLN A 83 -9.95 -2.25 -14.40
CA GLN A 83 -11.34 -2.54 -14.03
C GLN A 83 -11.69 -4.03 -14.04
N ASN A 84 -10.98 -4.86 -14.79
CA ASN A 84 -11.22 -6.31 -14.83
C ASN A 84 -11.04 -6.96 -13.45
N LEU A 85 -10.20 -6.38 -12.59
CA LEU A 85 -10.00 -6.89 -11.23
C LEU A 85 -11.29 -6.92 -10.40
N ALA A 86 -12.28 -6.10 -10.71
CA ALA A 86 -13.57 -6.14 -10.03
C ALA A 86 -14.31 -7.48 -10.23
N ALA A 87 -14.12 -8.14 -11.38
CA ALA A 87 -14.71 -9.44 -11.65
C ALA A 87 -14.06 -10.58 -10.83
N ALA A 88 -12.80 -10.41 -10.43
CA ALA A 88 -12.07 -11.45 -9.70
C ALA A 88 -12.77 -11.87 -8.39
N GLU A 89 -13.44 -10.95 -7.69
CA GLU A 89 -14.17 -11.30 -6.46
C GLU A 89 -15.31 -12.27 -6.71
N LEU A 90 -16.01 -12.14 -7.84
CA LEU A 90 -17.09 -13.05 -8.25
C LEU A 90 -16.55 -14.38 -8.77
N GLU A 91 -15.55 -14.35 -9.62
CA GLU A 91 -14.99 -15.53 -10.28
C GLU A 91 -14.26 -16.45 -9.30
N LEU A 92 -13.65 -15.89 -8.27
CA LEU A 92 -12.94 -16.65 -7.23
C LEU A 92 -13.88 -17.24 -6.15
N VAL A 93 -15.19 -16.95 -6.15
CA VAL A 93 -16.13 -17.38 -5.09
C VAL A 93 -16.05 -18.89 -4.84
N ASN A 94 -15.98 -19.70 -5.88
CA ASN A 94 -16.00 -21.17 -5.80
C ASN A 94 -14.59 -21.79 -5.86
N VAL A 95 -13.54 -20.98 -5.89
CA VAL A 95 -12.16 -21.47 -5.95
C VAL A 95 -11.67 -21.86 -4.56
N LYS A 96 -11.16 -23.09 -4.41
CA LYS A 96 -10.55 -23.53 -3.16
C LYS A 96 -9.32 -22.71 -2.81
N HIS A 97 -9.19 -22.29 -1.55
CA HIS A 97 -8.09 -21.46 -1.08
C HIS A 97 -7.97 -20.11 -1.78
N ARG A 98 -9.11 -19.56 -2.22
CA ARG A 98 -9.21 -18.28 -2.94
C ARG A 98 -8.55 -17.10 -2.22
N GLU A 99 -8.51 -17.14 -0.88
CA GLU A 99 -7.86 -16.14 -0.03
C GLU A 99 -6.33 -16.14 -0.06
N SER A 100 -5.72 -17.19 -0.62
CA SER A 100 -4.25 -17.36 -0.68
C SER A 100 -3.67 -17.35 -2.09
N MET A 101 -4.46 -17.01 -3.10
CA MET A 101 -4.02 -17.02 -4.52
C MET A 101 -2.85 -16.06 -4.75
N LEU A 102 -2.93 -14.84 -4.22
CA LEU A 102 -1.85 -13.86 -4.33
C LEU A 102 -0.58 -14.32 -3.59
N LYS A 103 -0.71 -14.93 -2.40
CA LYS A 103 0.43 -15.48 -1.65
C LYS A 103 1.19 -16.51 -2.48
N LYS A 104 0.49 -17.45 -3.12
CA LYS A 104 1.10 -18.47 -4.00
C LYS A 104 1.89 -17.86 -5.14
N LYS A 105 1.36 -16.79 -5.77
CA LYS A 105 2.02 -16.09 -6.88
C LYS A 105 3.25 -15.32 -6.45
N LEU A 106 3.21 -14.67 -5.29
CA LEU A 106 4.30 -13.82 -4.81
C LEU A 106 5.40 -14.56 -4.06
N HIS A 107 5.13 -15.77 -3.54
CA HIS A 107 6.08 -16.55 -2.73
C HIS A 107 7.43 -16.79 -3.43
N GLN A 108 7.47 -16.88 -4.75
CA GLN A 108 8.70 -17.13 -5.52
C GLN A 108 9.43 -15.84 -5.96
N GLN A 109 8.99 -14.66 -5.50
CA GLN A 109 9.56 -13.39 -5.93
C GLN A 109 10.72 -12.93 -5.03
N ASN A 110 11.64 -13.82 -4.70
CA ASN A 110 12.77 -13.59 -3.77
C ASN A 110 13.80 -12.56 -4.26
N LYS A 111 13.68 -12.08 -5.49
CA LYS A 111 14.56 -11.03 -6.02
C LYS A 111 14.25 -9.62 -5.50
N TYR A 112 13.09 -9.42 -4.88
CA TYR A 112 12.68 -8.13 -4.32
C TYR A 112 12.93 -8.09 -2.82
N ASP A 113 13.51 -6.97 -2.36
CA ASP A 113 13.65 -6.67 -0.94
C ASP A 113 12.29 -6.32 -0.30
N TYR A 114 11.44 -5.62 -1.10
CA TYR A 114 10.10 -5.22 -0.69
C TYR A 114 9.07 -5.54 -1.76
N ILE A 115 7.93 -6.11 -1.34
CA ILE A 115 6.71 -6.22 -2.14
C ILE A 115 5.64 -5.39 -1.42
N LEU A 116 5.22 -4.27 -2.03
CA LEU A 116 4.19 -3.38 -1.51
C LEU A 116 2.86 -3.67 -2.21
N LEU A 117 1.80 -3.91 -1.42
CA LEU A 117 0.47 -4.26 -1.91
C LEU A 117 -0.45 -3.06 -1.66
N ASP A 118 -0.85 -2.34 -2.72
CA ASP A 118 -1.81 -1.23 -2.63
C ASP A 118 -3.24 -1.77 -2.56
N CYS A 119 -3.84 -1.74 -1.39
CA CYS A 119 -5.16 -2.34 -1.16
C CYS A 119 -6.30 -1.37 -1.48
N PRO A 120 -7.44 -1.86 -2.03
CA PRO A 120 -8.66 -1.08 -2.18
C PRO A 120 -9.24 -0.68 -0.80
N PRO A 121 -10.20 0.25 -0.73
CA PRO A 121 -10.82 0.65 0.53
C PRO A 121 -11.78 -0.42 1.10
N SER A 122 -12.20 -1.39 0.29
CA SER A 122 -13.09 -2.48 0.73
C SER A 122 -12.32 -3.57 1.50
N LEU A 123 -13.00 -4.28 2.40
CA LEU A 123 -12.52 -5.53 3.02
C LEU A 123 -13.00 -6.76 2.25
N GLY A 124 -13.02 -6.70 0.92
CA GLY A 124 -13.38 -7.82 0.05
C GLY A 124 -12.28 -8.89 -0.06
N LEU A 125 -12.53 -9.86 -0.92
CA LEU A 125 -11.62 -11.00 -1.15
C LEU A 125 -10.22 -10.54 -1.61
N ILE A 126 -10.13 -9.47 -2.37
CA ILE A 126 -8.85 -8.92 -2.85
C ILE A 126 -8.00 -8.41 -1.67
N THR A 127 -8.62 -7.67 -0.74
CA THR A 127 -7.92 -7.21 0.47
C THR A 127 -7.53 -8.38 1.37
N ILE A 128 -8.36 -9.41 1.49
CA ILE A 128 -8.02 -10.64 2.22
C ILE A 128 -6.81 -11.31 1.58
N ASN A 129 -6.75 -11.42 0.25
CA ASN A 129 -5.57 -11.92 -0.47
C ASN A 129 -4.30 -11.12 -0.17
N ALA A 130 -4.39 -9.79 -0.16
CA ALA A 130 -3.28 -8.92 0.20
C ALA A 130 -2.77 -9.19 1.62
N LEU A 131 -3.68 -9.23 2.60
CA LEU A 131 -3.33 -9.47 4.00
C LEU A 131 -2.83 -10.91 4.23
N THR A 132 -3.31 -11.88 3.45
CA THR A 132 -2.82 -13.27 3.49
C THR A 132 -1.41 -13.39 2.92
N ALA A 133 -1.07 -12.61 1.91
CA ALA A 133 0.25 -12.62 1.27
C ALA A 133 1.29 -11.75 2.01
N ALA A 134 0.86 -10.79 2.82
CA ALA A 134 1.75 -9.84 3.49
C ALA A 134 2.32 -10.38 4.80
N HIS A 135 3.59 -10.02 5.11
CA HIS A 135 4.17 -10.21 6.45
C HIS A 135 3.74 -9.08 7.40
N SER A 136 3.52 -7.88 6.86
CA SER A 136 3.15 -6.73 7.69
C SER A 136 2.16 -5.79 6.99
N VAL A 137 1.48 -4.95 7.78
CA VAL A 137 0.50 -3.96 7.32
C VAL A 137 0.91 -2.56 7.74
N LEU A 138 1.20 -1.70 6.77
CA LEU A 138 1.35 -0.26 6.96
C LEU A 138 -0.02 0.41 6.80
N ILE A 139 -0.41 1.23 7.77
CA ILE A 139 -1.74 1.84 7.83
C ILE A 139 -1.63 3.36 7.66
N PRO A 140 -1.85 3.89 6.45
CA PRO A 140 -1.97 5.34 6.25
C PRO A 140 -3.25 5.86 6.91
N MET A 141 -3.12 6.94 7.67
CA MET A 141 -4.24 7.54 8.40
C MET A 141 -4.25 9.06 8.26
N GLN A 142 -5.40 9.61 7.93
CA GLN A 142 -5.69 11.03 8.07
C GLN A 142 -6.20 11.27 9.50
N CYS A 143 -5.59 12.21 10.23
CA CYS A 143 -5.97 12.52 11.61
C CYS A 143 -7.26 13.34 11.65
N GLU A 144 -8.40 12.66 11.53
CA GLU A 144 -9.77 13.20 11.58
C GLU A 144 -10.60 12.49 12.64
N TYR A 145 -11.76 13.03 12.98
CA TYR A 145 -12.60 12.58 14.11
C TYR A 145 -12.89 11.07 14.11
N PHE A 146 -13.31 10.50 12.98
CA PHE A 146 -13.61 9.06 12.88
C PHE A 146 -12.41 8.16 12.57
N ALA A 147 -11.18 8.68 12.67
CA ALA A 147 -10.00 7.93 12.28
C ALA A 147 -9.74 6.70 13.18
N LEU A 148 -10.02 6.81 14.48
CA LEU A 148 -9.81 5.74 15.46
C LEU A 148 -10.83 4.61 15.33
N GLU A 149 -12.09 4.93 14.99
CA GLU A 149 -13.14 3.94 14.78
C GLU A 149 -12.79 3.01 13.61
N GLY A 150 -12.52 3.57 12.43
CA GLY A 150 -12.13 2.78 11.26
C GLY A 150 -10.82 1.99 11.45
N LEU A 151 -9.91 2.48 12.31
CA LEU A 151 -8.70 1.74 12.67
C LEU A 151 -9.02 0.49 13.47
N THR A 152 -9.97 0.56 14.40
CA THR A 152 -10.37 -0.56 15.25
C THR A 152 -10.91 -1.73 14.41
N ASP A 153 -11.73 -1.44 13.41
CA ASP A 153 -12.31 -2.47 12.52
C ASP A 153 -11.21 -3.13 11.66
N LEU A 154 -10.27 -2.36 11.13
CA LEU A 154 -9.13 -2.91 10.40
C LEU A 154 -8.26 -3.79 11.29
N ILE A 155 -7.95 -3.36 12.52
CA ILE A 155 -7.16 -4.15 13.48
C ILE A 155 -7.87 -5.46 13.82
N ASN A 156 -9.18 -5.44 14.03
CA ASN A 156 -9.96 -6.64 14.30
C ASN A 156 -9.93 -7.62 13.11
N THR A 157 -9.96 -7.10 11.89
CA THR A 157 -9.80 -7.91 10.67
C THR A 157 -8.42 -8.52 10.58
N ILE A 158 -7.35 -7.75 10.82
CA ILE A 158 -5.98 -8.27 10.84
C ILE A 158 -5.83 -9.36 11.90
N LYS A 159 -6.40 -9.19 13.11
CA LYS A 159 -6.39 -10.21 14.16
C LYS A 159 -7.08 -11.51 13.74
N LYS A 160 -8.23 -11.42 13.05
CA LYS A 160 -8.94 -12.61 12.52
C LYS A 160 -8.08 -13.33 11.47
N ILE A 161 -7.48 -12.60 10.52
CA ILE A 161 -6.59 -13.17 9.52
C ILE A 161 -5.37 -13.81 10.17
N LYS A 162 -4.76 -13.15 11.17
CA LYS A 162 -3.64 -13.71 11.92
C LYS A 162 -3.98 -15.02 12.57
N LYS A 163 -5.16 -15.14 13.15
CA LYS A 163 -5.60 -16.36 13.85
C LYS A 163 -5.94 -17.52 12.91
N GLN A 164 -6.47 -17.23 11.72
CA GLN A 164 -7.11 -18.23 10.86
C GLN A 164 -6.30 -18.59 9.61
N ILE A 165 -5.54 -17.64 9.04
CA ILE A 165 -5.01 -17.78 7.68
C ILE A 165 -3.51 -17.48 7.62
N ASN A 166 -3.05 -16.38 8.23
CA ASN A 166 -1.66 -15.90 8.15
C ASN A 166 -1.13 -15.55 9.55
N THR A 167 -0.55 -16.52 10.23
CA THR A 167 -0.04 -16.40 11.61
C THR A 167 1.10 -15.39 11.77
N GLU A 168 1.80 -15.05 10.67
CA GLU A 168 2.97 -14.18 10.67
C GLU A 168 2.60 -12.70 10.52
N ILE A 169 1.38 -12.38 10.05
CA ILE A 169 1.00 -10.98 9.79
C ILE A 169 1.07 -10.13 11.06
N GLN A 170 1.66 -8.98 10.94
CA GLN A 170 1.76 -8.00 12.01
C GLN A 170 1.47 -6.58 11.53
N ILE A 171 1.12 -5.69 12.45
CA ILE A 171 1.02 -4.27 12.14
C ILE A 171 2.43 -3.71 12.08
N GLU A 172 2.83 -3.24 10.89
CA GLU A 172 4.10 -2.55 10.65
C GLU A 172 4.13 -1.23 11.40
N GLY A 173 3.13 -0.44 11.15
CA GLY A 173 2.96 0.84 11.79
C GLY A 173 1.85 1.67 11.16
N LEU A 174 1.61 2.82 11.80
CA LEU A 174 0.65 3.83 11.37
C LEU A 174 1.40 5.05 10.85
N ILE A 175 1.09 5.50 9.63
CA ILE A 175 1.65 6.73 9.05
C ILE A 175 0.58 7.81 8.95
N ARG A 176 0.83 8.96 9.56
CA ARG A 176 -0.06 10.12 9.50
C ARG A 176 0.10 10.81 8.15
N THR A 177 -0.99 10.87 7.39
CA THR A 177 -1.03 11.41 6.02
C THR A 177 -1.94 12.63 5.93
N ILE A 178 -1.77 13.42 4.87
CA ILE A 178 -2.56 14.64 4.62
C ILE A 178 -2.62 15.55 5.86
N TYR A 179 -1.54 15.55 6.62
CA TYR A 179 -1.48 16.20 7.92
C TYR A 179 -1.44 17.73 7.77
N ASP A 180 -2.38 18.44 8.40
CA ASP A 180 -2.38 19.90 8.49
C ASP A 180 -2.05 20.33 9.93
N ARG A 181 -0.85 20.87 10.12
CA ARG A 181 -0.36 21.32 11.45
C ARG A 181 -1.17 22.49 12.04
N ARG A 182 -1.93 23.21 11.19
CA ARG A 182 -2.74 24.35 11.63
C ARG A 182 -4.06 23.91 12.28
N ASN A 183 -4.49 22.67 12.01
CA ASN A 183 -5.74 22.15 12.52
C ASN A 183 -5.52 21.50 13.91
N LYS A 184 -6.19 22.05 14.92
CA LYS A 184 -6.12 21.59 16.32
C LYS A 184 -6.59 20.14 16.48
N LEU A 185 -7.71 19.78 15.83
CA LEU A 185 -8.24 18.41 15.84
C LEU A 185 -7.22 17.41 15.28
N THR A 186 -6.50 17.75 14.19
CA THR A 186 -5.46 16.91 13.62
C THR A 186 -4.37 16.59 14.64
N LYS A 187 -3.96 17.58 15.47
CA LYS A 187 -2.99 17.39 16.52
C LYS A 187 -3.54 16.49 17.63
N GLU A 188 -4.74 16.76 18.11
CA GLU A 188 -5.39 15.98 19.18
C GLU A 188 -5.52 14.48 18.79
N VAL A 189 -6.00 14.20 17.57
CA VAL A 189 -6.10 12.82 17.06
C VAL A 189 -4.72 12.17 16.91
N SER A 190 -3.72 12.93 16.44
CA SER A 190 -2.34 12.43 16.34
C SER A 190 -1.75 12.07 17.69
N ASP A 191 -1.99 12.86 18.73
CA ASP A 191 -1.52 12.61 20.08
C ASP A 191 -2.21 11.37 20.68
N GLN A 192 -3.52 11.22 20.46
CA GLN A 192 -4.26 10.02 20.84
C GLN A 192 -3.73 8.77 20.14
N LEU A 193 -3.47 8.81 18.82
CA LEU A 193 -2.86 7.68 18.10
C LEU A 193 -1.54 7.28 18.73
N SER A 194 -0.69 8.24 19.07
CA SER A 194 0.62 7.97 19.69
C SER A 194 0.49 7.37 21.08
N ALA A 195 -0.53 7.77 21.85
CA ALA A 195 -0.82 7.22 23.17
C ALA A 195 -1.38 5.79 23.10
N TYR A 196 -2.31 5.51 22.16
CA TYR A 196 -2.90 4.17 22.01
C TYR A 196 -1.97 3.15 21.33
N PHE A 197 -1.07 3.61 20.46
CA PHE A 197 -0.16 2.77 19.69
C PHE A 197 1.30 3.18 19.87
N PRO A 198 1.82 3.17 21.10
CA PRO A 198 3.22 3.50 21.35
C PRO A 198 4.10 2.55 20.53
N ASN A 199 5.15 3.02 19.90
CA ASN A 199 6.07 2.27 19.04
C ASN A 199 5.50 1.78 17.69
N LYS A 200 4.20 2.03 17.39
CA LYS A 200 3.61 1.69 16.08
C LYS A 200 3.32 2.92 15.22
N VAL A 201 3.31 4.12 15.78
CA VAL A 201 3.16 5.37 15.01
C VAL A 201 4.52 5.82 14.52
N TYR A 202 4.69 5.92 13.21
CA TYR A 202 5.92 6.44 12.61
C TYR A 202 6.18 7.88 13.05
N LYS A 203 7.45 8.24 13.28
CA LYS A 203 7.84 9.64 13.59
C LYS A 203 7.56 10.54 12.40
N THR A 204 7.82 10.03 11.21
CA THR A 204 7.53 10.69 9.94
C THR A 204 6.06 11.04 9.82
N ILE A 205 5.77 12.23 9.31
CA ILE A 205 4.43 12.75 9.02
C ILE A 205 4.39 13.22 7.56
N VAL A 206 3.44 12.71 6.78
CA VAL A 206 3.23 13.16 5.41
C VAL A 206 2.26 14.36 5.42
N PRO A 207 2.73 15.57 5.12
CA PRO A 207 1.90 16.76 5.17
C PRO A 207 0.89 16.80 4.01
N ARG A 208 -0.19 17.57 4.15
CA ARG A 208 -0.98 18.00 3.00
C ARG A 208 -0.07 18.79 2.06
N ASN A 209 0.05 18.33 0.81
CA ASN A 209 1.00 18.91 -0.14
C ASN A 209 0.46 18.81 -1.57
N VAL A 210 0.44 19.95 -2.27
CA VAL A 210 -0.09 20.07 -3.64
C VAL A 210 0.71 19.18 -4.62
N ARG A 211 2.03 19.11 -4.47
CA ARG A 211 2.89 18.30 -5.36
C ARG A 211 2.60 16.81 -5.28
N ILE A 212 2.21 16.31 -4.09
CA ILE A 212 1.72 14.92 -3.96
C ILE A 212 0.42 14.71 -4.74
N ALA A 213 -0.47 15.70 -4.76
CA ALA A 213 -1.75 15.58 -5.45
C ALA A 213 -1.62 15.73 -6.98
N GLU A 214 -0.66 16.53 -7.45
CA GLU A 214 -0.41 16.77 -8.88
C GLU A 214 0.37 15.62 -9.54
N ALA A 215 1.35 15.05 -8.87
CA ALA A 215 2.26 14.04 -9.42
C ALA A 215 1.56 12.87 -10.14
N PRO A 216 0.44 12.29 -9.64
CA PRO A 216 -0.29 11.24 -10.33
C PRO A 216 -0.80 11.60 -11.72
N SER A 217 -1.19 12.87 -11.96
CA SER A 217 -1.64 13.33 -13.30
C SER A 217 -0.51 13.31 -14.34
N HIS A 218 0.73 13.27 -13.89
CA HIS A 218 1.92 13.14 -14.73
C HIS A 218 2.49 11.70 -14.76
N GLY A 219 1.79 10.72 -14.17
CA GLY A 219 2.26 9.35 -14.07
C GLY A 219 3.56 9.21 -13.26
N GLN A 220 3.74 10.04 -12.23
CA GLN A 220 4.97 10.14 -11.46
C GLN A 220 4.70 10.05 -9.95
N SER A 221 5.67 9.54 -9.19
CA SER A 221 5.71 9.77 -7.76
C SER A 221 6.01 11.24 -7.45
N ALA A 222 5.64 11.74 -6.28
CA ALA A 222 5.99 13.09 -5.85
C ALA A 222 7.52 13.34 -5.85
N ILE A 223 8.32 12.28 -5.63
CA ILE A 223 9.78 12.35 -5.62
C ILE A 223 10.32 12.57 -7.04
N GLN A 224 9.70 11.93 -8.05
CA GLN A 224 10.06 12.14 -9.46
C GLN A 224 9.58 13.52 -9.95
N PHE A 225 8.40 13.93 -9.55
CA PHE A 225 7.74 15.16 -9.96
C PHE A 225 8.42 16.41 -9.35
N ASP A 226 8.63 16.40 -8.01
CA ASP A 226 9.29 17.49 -7.29
C ASP A 226 10.01 16.95 -6.04
N LYS A 227 11.26 16.53 -6.22
CA LYS A 227 12.11 15.99 -5.14
C LYS A 227 12.30 16.94 -3.95
N ARG A 228 12.15 18.25 -4.16
CA ARG A 228 12.35 19.27 -3.12
C ARG A 228 11.09 19.51 -2.29
N SER A 229 9.94 19.05 -2.74
CA SER A 229 8.67 19.23 -2.03
C SER A 229 8.70 18.59 -0.64
N LYS A 230 7.94 19.17 0.29
CA LYS A 230 7.80 18.62 1.65
C LYS A 230 7.23 17.21 1.65
N GLY A 231 6.34 16.90 0.69
CA GLY A 231 5.77 15.58 0.53
C GLY A 231 6.77 14.54 0.07
N ALA A 232 7.61 14.86 -0.92
CA ALA A 232 8.66 13.99 -1.39
C ALA A 232 9.69 13.68 -0.29
N LYS A 233 10.11 14.69 0.47
CA LYS A 233 11.03 14.52 1.61
C LYS A 233 10.44 13.61 2.68
N ALA A 234 9.16 13.78 3.02
CA ALA A 234 8.50 12.94 4.01
C ALA A 234 8.50 11.45 3.61
N TYR A 235 8.29 11.12 2.32
CA TYR A 235 8.36 9.72 1.89
C TYR A 235 9.79 9.16 1.87
N LEU A 236 10.80 9.99 1.61
CA LEU A 236 12.21 9.58 1.75
C LEU A 236 12.56 9.30 3.21
N GLU A 237 12.11 10.15 4.15
CA GLU A 237 12.25 9.97 5.60
C GLU A 237 11.52 8.70 6.08
N LEU A 238 10.29 8.44 5.58
CA LEU A 238 9.56 7.22 5.90
C LEU A 238 10.30 5.96 5.46
N ALA A 239 10.88 5.98 4.25
CA ALA A 239 11.66 4.86 3.75
C ALA A 239 12.91 4.59 4.61
N GLU A 240 13.60 5.65 5.06
CA GLU A 240 14.71 5.53 6.01
C GLU A 240 14.26 4.92 7.33
N GLU A 241 13.16 5.42 7.91
CA GLU A 241 12.63 4.93 9.17
C GLU A 241 12.21 3.44 9.09
N ILE A 242 11.68 2.99 7.94
CA ILE A 242 11.35 1.58 7.70
C ILE A 242 12.62 0.72 7.63
N ILE A 243 13.61 1.14 6.83
CA ILE A 243 14.88 0.39 6.67
C ILE A 243 15.63 0.28 7.99
N GLU A 244 15.67 1.36 8.80
CA GLU A 244 16.32 1.35 10.11
C GLU A 244 15.63 0.40 11.11
N LYS A 245 14.31 0.29 11.07
CA LYS A 245 13.57 -0.64 11.93
C LYS A 245 13.91 -2.10 11.62
N GLU A 246 14.03 -2.46 10.34
CA GLU A 246 14.38 -3.82 9.93
C GLU A 246 15.82 -4.20 10.33
N GLY A 247 16.75 -3.24 10.29
CA GLY A 247 18.14 -3.47 10.70
C GLY A 247 18.35 -3.62 12.21
N ARG A 248 17.30 -3.42 13.03
CA ARG A 248 17.34 -3.56 14.49
C ARG A 248 16.69 -4.85 15.01
N VAL A 249 16.12 -5.66 14.11
CA VAL A 249 15.53 -6.98 14.39
C VAL A 249 16.54 -8.06 14.01
#